data_16e01e5ed7bc8562a50ddc1d0f68673c
#
_entry.id   16e01e5ed7bc8562a50ddc1d0f68673c
#
_cell.length_a   1.000
_cell.length_b   1.000
_cell.length_c   1.000
_cell.angle_alpha   90.00
_cell.angle_beta   90.00
_cell.angle_gamma   90.00
#
_symmetry.space_group_name_H-M   'P 1'
#
loop_
_entity.id
_entity.type
_entity.pdbx_description
1 polymer ?
#
loop_
_entity_poly.entity_id
_entity_poly.type
_entity_poly.pdbx_seq_one_letter_code
_entity_poly.pdbx_strand_id
1 'polypeptide(L)'
;MAYTGIANAGFVLIAYLVLQHETYVYVIYNLTVYSVAAIIALSIYSTVKTQTNIDTISGMTGLLTHNKLLGVAMIICMLSFAGIPPLAGFFAKYFILVEAIKYDYTWIAVVGVLVSVLAAYNYLRIIASIGQRDDTIPTISLSLIHRAFIIAGIVFLVVSGLMPEVVISWLR
;
A
#
# COMPACT_ATOMS: atom_id res chain seq x y z
N MET A 1 9.66 -1.41 4.42
CA MET A 1 8.93 -2.51 3.73
C MET A 1 8.69 -3.73 4.63
N ALA A 2 9.71 -4.32 5.32
CA ALA A 2 9.48 -5.50 6.17
C ALA A 2 8.41 -5.29 7.25
N TYR A 3 8.45 -4.18 7.98
CA TYR A 3 7.44 -3.86 9.00
C TYR A 3 6.02 -3.68 8.46
N THR A 4 5.87 -3.32 7.18
CA THR A 4 4.57 -3.26 6.50
C THR A 4 3.94 -4.65 6.40
N GLY A 5 4.76 -5.66 6.08
CA GLY A 5 4.31 -7.06 6.03
C GLY A 5 3.84 -7.57 7.39
N ILE A 6 4.58 -7.25 8.47
CA ILE A 6 4.21 -7.64 9.83
C ILE A 6 2.87 -7.02 10.23
N ALA A 7 2.69 -5.72 9.98
CA ALA A 7 1.43 -5.03 10.28
C ALA A 7 0.25 -5.63 9.49
N ASN A 8 0.45 -5.93 8.19
CA ASN A 8 -0.59 -6.56 7.37
C ASN A 8 -0.93 -7.98 7.83
N ALA A 9 0.07 -8.79 8.22
CA ALA A 9 -0.14 -10.10 8.81
C ALA A 9 -0.99 -10.01 10.09
N GLY A 10 -0.79 -8.96 10.91
CA GLY A 10 -1.64 -8.69 12.07
C GLY A 10 -3.12 -8.50 11.71
N PHE A 11 -3.44 -7.79 10.62
CA PHE A 11 -4.84 -7.67 10.16
C PHE A 11 -5.41 -9.01 9.68
N VAL A 12 -4.62 -9.85 9.02
CA VAL A 12 -5.05 -11.20 8.64
C VAL A 12 -5.32 -12.05 9.88
N LEU A 13 -4.51 -11.93 10.94
CA LEU A 13 -4.77 -12.63 12.20
C LEU A 13 -6.04 -12.14 12.89
N ILE A 14 -6.35 -10.83 12.86
CA ILE A 14 -7.62 -10.29 13.37
C ILE A 14 -8.80 -10.93 12.62
N ALA A 15 -8.73 -11.01 11.30
CA ALA A 15 -9.77 -11.64 10.50
C ALA A 15 -9.91 -13.14 10.81
N TYR A 16 -8.80 -13.83 11.08
CA TYR A 16 -8.80 -15.24 11.45
C TYR A 16 -9.50 -15.52 12.79
N LEU A 17 -9.46 -14.57 13.74
CA LEU A 17 -10.17 -14.71 15.01
C LEU A 17 -11.69 -14.71 14.85
N VAL A 18 -12.20 -14.03 13.82
CA VAL A 18 -13.66 -13.93 13.55
C VAL A 18 -14.22 -15.19 12.89
N LEU A 19 -13.42 -15.91 12.06
CA LEU A 19 -13.71 -17.21 11.41
C LEU A 19 -15.08 -17.32 10.70
N GLN A 20 -15.62 -16.23 10.17
CA GLN A 20 -16.88 -16.24 9.42
C GLN A 20 -16.65 -16.32 7.91
N HIS A 21 -17.60 -16.88 7.18
CA HIS A 21 -17.49 -17.08 5.73
C HIS A 21 -17.24 -15.75 4.98
N GLU A 22 -17.90 -14.67 5.35
CA GLU A 22 -17.70 -13.36 4.71
C GLU A 22 -16.32 -12.77 5.01
N THR A 23 -15.74 -13.08 6.16
CA THR A 23 -14.41 -12.59 6.56
C THR A 23 -13.31 -13.10 5.64
N TYR A 24 -13.44 -14.31 5.06
CA TYR A 24 -12.46 -14.84 4.10
C TYR A 24 -12.35 -13.97 2.84
N VAL A 25 -13.47 -13.44 2.35
CA VAL A 25 -13.48 -12.55 1.18
C VAL A 25 -12.70 -11.27 1.48
N TYR A 26 -12.87 -10.70 2.67
CA TYR A 26 -12.14 -9.49 3.09
C TYR A 26 -10.64 -9.76 3.28
N VAL A 27 -10.27 -10.96 3.75
CA VAL A 27 -8.85 -11.37 3.81
C VAL A 27 -8.24 -11.47 2.43
N ILE A 28 -8.93 -12.11 1.47
CA ILE A 28 -8.45 -12.24 0.09
C ILE A 28 -8.30 -10.85 -0.54
N TYR A 29 -9.29 -9.97 -0.35
CA TYR A 29 -9.23 -8.59 -0.81
C TYR A 29 -8.02 -7.85 -0.20
N ASN A 30 -7.81 -7.95 1.12
CA ASN A 30 -6.69 -7.34 1.81
C ASN A 30 -5.34 -7.83 1.28
N LEU A 31 -5.18 -9.15 1.15
CA LEU A 31 -3.96 -9.76 0.64
C LEU A 31 -3.68 -9.35 -0.81
N THR A 32 -4.70 -9.30 -1.65
CA THR A 32 -4.57 -8.88 -3.06
C THR A 32 -4.12 -7.43 -3.17
N VAL A 33 -4.81 -6.51 -2.48
CA VAL A 33 -4.46 -5.08 -2.46
C VAL A 33 -3.04 -4.85 -1.93
N TYR A 34 -2.71 -5.52 -0.81
CA TYR A 34 -1.38 -5.43 -0.22
C TYR A 34 -0.30 -5.95 -1.16
N SER A 35 -0.52 -7.12 -1.78
CA SER A 35 0.46 -7.74 -2.70
C SER A 35 0.71 -6.86 -3.93
N VAL A 36 -0.34 -6.32 -4.55
CA VAL A 36 -0.19 -5.41 -5.69
C VAL A 36 0.59 -4.17 -5.30
N ALA A 37 0.23 -3.51 -4.19
CA ALA A 37 0.95 -2.32 -3.72
C ALA A 37 2.42 -2.64 -3.37
N ALA A 38 2.71 -3.80 -2.76
CA ALA A 38 4.05 -4.22 -2.39
C ALA A 38 4.92 -4.51 -3.63
N ILE A 39 4.38 -5.22 -4.62
CA ILE A 39 5.09 -5.54 -5.85
C ILE A 39 5.45 -4.25 -6.60
N ILE A 40 4.52 -3.30 -6.72
CA ILE A 40 4.80 -2.01 -7.37
C ILE A 40 5.85 -1.23 -6.60
N ALA A 41 5.70 -1.08 -5.28
CA ALA A 41 6.64 -0.33 -4.45
C ALA A 41 8.05 -0.93 -4.48
N LEU A 42 8.19 -2.26 -4.42
CA LEU A 42 9.46 -2.96 -4.53
C LEU A 42 10.06 -2.86 -5.94
N SER A 43 9.24 -2.92 -6.99
CA SER A 43 9.66 -2.72 -8.37
C SER A 43 10.23 -1.31 -8.59
N ILE A 44 9.57 -0.28 -8.07
CA ILE A 44 10.05 1.11 -8.10
C ILE A 44 11.37 1.22 -7.32
N TYR A 45 11.41 0.68 -6.09
CA TYR A 45 12.61 0.70 -5.26
C TYR A 45 13.80 0.03 -5.97
N SER A 46 13.61 -1.16 -6.55
CA SER A 46 14.64 -1.88 -7.31
C SER A 46 15.14 -1.07 -8.49
N THR A 47 14.26 -0.42 -9.24
CA THR A 47 14.61 0.43 -10.37
C THR A 47 15.44 1.63 -9.95
N VAL A 48 15.03 2.32 -8.87
CA VAL A 48 15.79 3.45 -8.32
C VAL A 48 17.17 2.98 -7.86
N LYS A 49 17.23 1.91 -7.06
CA LYS A 49 18.48 1.34 -6.54
C LYS A 49 19.47 0.98 -7.66
N THR A 50 19.01 0.32 -8.71
CA THR A 50 19.89 -0.11 -9.82
C THR A 50 20.42 1.04 -10.64
N GLN A 51 19.71 2.16 -10.75
CA GLN A 51 20.14 3.30 -11.55
C GLN A 51 20.89 4.37 -10.74
N THR A 52 20.65 4.45 -9.42
CA THR A 52 21.32 5.45 -8.55
C THR A 52 22.43 4.87 -7.68
N ASN A 53 22.52 3.54 -7.53
CA ASN A 53 23.39 2.84 -6.57
C ASN A 53 23.20 3.28 -5.10
N ILE A 54 22.05 3.87 -4.74
CA ILE A 54 21.75 4.34 -3.39
C ILE A 54 20.75 3.38 -2.73
N ASP A 55 21.15 2.77 -1.61
CA ASP A 55 20.37 1.75 -0.87
C ASP A 55 19.50 2.32 0.26
N THR A 56 19.43 3.64 0.40
CA THR A 56 18.76 4.31 1.51
C THR A 56 17.51 5.04 1.05
N ILE A 57 16.66 5.48 2.02
CA ILE A 57 15.48 6.32 1.75
C ILE A 57 15.89 7.62 1.05
N SER A 58 17.12 8.12 1.28
CA SER A 58 17.67 9.27 0.57
C SER A 58 17.76 9.05 -0.94
N GLY A 59 17.92 7.82 -1.44
CA GLY A 59 17.85 7.53 -2.87
C GLY A 59 16.45 7.72 -3.49
N MET A 60 15.41 7.91 -2.68
CA MET A 60 14.07 8.26 -3.14
C MET A 60 13.76 9.74 -3.04
N THR A 61 14.69 10.53 -2.47
CA THR A 61 14.55 11.99 -2.35
C THR A 61 14.48 12.59 -3.75
N GLY A 62 13.48 13.45 -3.99
CA GLY A 62 13.31 14.07 -5.30
C GLY A 62 12.78 13.15 -6.40
N LEU A 63 12.34 11.93 -6.11
CA LEU A 63 11.83 11.00 -7.12
C LEU A 63 10.71 11.61 -7.97
N LEU A 64 9.89 12.47 -7.41
CA LEU A 64 8.81 13.17 -8.11
C LEU A 64 9.33 14.16 -9.17
N THR A 65 10.51 14.77 -8.96
CA THR A 65 11.13 15.70 -9.91
C THR A 65 11.87 14.95 -11.03
N HIS A 66 12.51 13.84 -10.71
CA HIS A 66 13.29 13.04 -11.66
C HIS A 66 12.44 12.14 -12.56
N ASN A 67 11.38 11.55 -12.00
CA ASN A 67 10.41 10.76 -12.76
C ASN A 67 9.03 10.84 -12.10
N LYS A 68 8.15 11.68 -12.64
CA LYS A 68 6.80 11.91 -12.11
C LYS A 68 5.99 10.64 -11.95
N LEU A 69 6.09 9.69 -12.92
CA LEU A 69 5.33 8.44 -12.85
C LEU A 69 5.78 7.60 -11.64
N LEU A 70 7.08 7.42 -11.43
CA LEU A 70 7.61 6.66 -10.29
C LEU A 70 7.28 7.33 -8.97
N GLY A 71 7.44 8.66 -8.90
CA GLY A 71 7.12 9.42 -7.68
C GLY A 71 5.65 9.32 -7.30
N VAL A 72 4.74 9.55 -8.24
CA VAL A 72 3.29 9.44 -8.01
C VAL A 72 2.89 8.01 -7.67
N ALA A 73 3.43 7.01 -8.39
CA ALA A 73 3.16 5.61 -8.13
C ALA A 73 3.57 5.20 -6.71
N MET A 74 4.76 5.61 -6.28
CA MET A 74 5.25 5.32 -4.93
C MET A 74 4.41 6.00 -3.87
N ILE A 75 3.99 7.25 -4.08
CA ILE A 75 3.09 7.97 -3.18
C ILE A 75 1.76 7.22 -3.04
N ILE A 76 1.14 6.78 -4.15
CA ILE A 76 -0.12 6.01 -4.12
C ILE A 76 0.05 4.70 -3.34
N CYS A 77 1.15 3.96 -3.55
CA CYS A 77 1.44 2.75 -2.78
C CYS A 77 1.58 3.05 -1.27
N MET A 78 2.31 4.11 -0.90
CA MET A 78 2.49 4.50 0.50
C MET A 78 1.18 4.94 1.16
N LEU A 79 0.34 5.72 0.46
CA LEU A 79 -0.99 6.12 0.92
C LEU A 79 -1.92 4.90 1.08
N SER A 80 -1.85 3.93 0.17
CA SER A 80 -2.60 2.67 0.28
C SER A 80 -2.15 1.86 1.49
N PHE A 81 -0.84 1.73 1.76
CA PHE A 81 -0.34 1.07 2.97
C PHE A 81 -0.73 1.81 4.25
N ALA A 82 -0.73 3.15 4.23
CA ALA A 82 -1.19 3.96 5.35
C ALA A 82 -2.70 3.73 5.64
N GLY A 83 -3.47 3.29 4.63
CA GLY A 83 -4.91 3.14 4.75
C GLY A 83 -5.63 4.48 4.69
N ILE A 84 -5.25 5.36 3.76
CA ILE A 84 -5.88 6.67 3.57
C ILE A 84 -6.95 6.56 2.48
N PRO A 85 -8.22 6.98 2.76
CA PRO A 85 -9.26 7.04 1.73
C PRO A 85 -8.83 8.01 0.59
N PRO A 86 -9.18 7.76 -0.66
CA PRO A 86 -10.10 6.75 -1.19
C PRO A 86 -9.41 5.47 -1.71
N LEU A 87 -8.20 5.14 -1.25
CA LEU A 87 -7.43 4.02 -1.79
C LEU A 87 -7.87 2.67 -1.21
N ALA A 88 -7.62 1.60 -1.97
CA ALA A 88 -8.02 0.24 -1.64
C ALA A 88 -7.51 -0.25 -0.28
N GLY A 89 -6.31 0.17 0.14
CA GLY A 89 -5.72 -0.19 1.42
C GLY A 89 -6.52 0.26 2.65
N PHE A 90 -7.30 1.36 2.54
CA PHE A 90 -8.23 1.76 3.58
C PHE A 90 -9.37 0.75 3.72
N PHE A 91 -10.06 0.45 2.63
CA PHE A 91 -11.20 -0.48 2.64
C PHE A 91 -10.80 -1.89 3.03
N ALA A 92 -9.61 -2.33 2.62
CA ALA A 92 -9.03 -3.62 2.98
C ALA A 92 -8.91 -3.81 4.51
N LYS A 93 -8.50 -2.77 5.24
CA LYS A 93 -8.44 -2.79 6.71
C LYS A 93 -9.81 -2.56 7.34
N TYR A 94 -10.58 -1.64 6.78
CA TYR A 94 -11.89 -1.24 7.28
C TYR A 94 -12.84 -2.43 7.40
N PHE A 95 -12.97 -3.24 6.35
CA PHE A 95 -13.88 -4.39 6.38
C PHE A 95 -13.48 -5.42 7.45
N ILE A 96 -12.18 -5.70 7.61
CA ILE A 96 -11.69 -6.61 8.65
C ILE A 96 -12.01 -6.08 10.05
N LEU A 97 -11.82 -4.77 10.29
CA LEU A 97 -12.08 -4.15 11.58
C LEU A 97 -13.57 -4.10 11.89
N VAL A 98 -14.43 -3.82 10.90
CA VAL A 98 -15.89 -3.84 11.07
C VAL A 98 -16.36 -5.24 11.43
N GLU A 99 -15.87 -6.28 10.78
CA GLU A 99 -16.21 -7.66 11.14
C GLU A 99 -15.75 -7.99 12.57
N ALA A 100 -14.54 -7.59 12.97
CA ALA A 100 -14.07 -7.80 14.33
C ALA A 100 -15.00 -7.14 15.37
N ILE A 101 -15.51 -5.93 15.09
CA ILE A 101 -16.46 -5.25 15.99
C ILE A 101 -17.81 -5.98 16.05
N LYS A 102 -18.34 -6.46 14.93
CA LYS A 102 -19.61 -7.20 14.87
C LYS A 102 -19.61 -8.48 15.71
N TYR A 103 -18.45 -9.10 15.88
CA TYR A 103 -18.26 -10.33 16.65
C TYR A 103 -17.64 -10.10 18.02
N ASP A 104 -17.86 -8.91 18.61
CA ASP A 104 -17.45 -8.52 19.98
C ASP A 104 -15.93 -8.43 20.23
N TYR A 105 -15.11 -8.41 19.17
CA TYR A 105 -13.66 -8.20 19.26
C TYR A 105 -13.29 -6.70 19.15
N THR A 106 -14.11 -5.80 19.71
CA THR A 106 -13.93 -4.35 19.62
C THR A 106 -12.57 -3.89 20.13
N TRP A 107 -12.07 -4.46 21.21
CA TRP A 107 -10.75 -4.10 21.75
C TRP A 107 -9.60 -4.38 20.78
N ILE A 108 -9.66 -5.51 20.03
CA ILE A 108 -8.67 -5.85 19.00
C ILE A 108 -8.76 -4.87 17.83
N ALA A 109 -9.98 -4.48 17.42
CA ALA A 109 -10.17 -3.48 16.39
C ALA A 109 -9.54 -2.14 16.78
N VAL A 110 -9.70 -1.69 18.03
CA VAL A 110 -9.05 -0.47 18.53
C VAL A 110 -7.54 -0.57 18.46
N VAL A 111 -6.95 -1.69 18.90
CA VAL A 111 -5.51 -1.93 18.77
C VAL A 111 -5.07 -1.89 17.31
N GLY A 112 -5.82 -2.50 16.39
CA GLY A 112 -5.55 -2.48 14.95
C GLY A 112 -5.53 -1.07 14.37
N VAL A 113 -6.47 -0.21 14.77
CA VAL A 113 -6.50 1.21 14.37
C VAL A 113 -5.25 1.93 14.90
N LEU A 114 -4.90 1.78 16.17
CA LEU A 114 -3.72 2.43 16.76
C LEU A 114 -2.43 2.02 16.04
N VAL A 115 -2.26 0.73 15.75
CA VAL A 115 -1.11 0.23 14.98
C VAL A 115 -1.08 0.81 13.57
N SER A 116 -2.25 0.97 12.92
CA SER A 116 -2.34 1.61 11.60
C SER A 116 -1.88 3.05 11.61
N VAL A 117 -2.27 3.82 12.63
CA VAL A 117 -1.85 5.23 12.79
C VAL A 117 -0.33 5.33 13.00
N LEU A 118 0.23 4.46 13.83
CA LEU A 118 1.69 4.42 14.03
C LEU A 118 2.44 4.04 12.75
N ALA A 119 1.91 3.08 11.99
CA ALA A 119 2.48 2.68 10.70
C ALA A 119 2.39 3.80 9.66
N ALA A 120 1.29 4.56 9.64
CA ALA A 120 1.08 5.68 8.71
C ALA A 120 2.18 6.74 8.82
N TYR A 121 2.69 7.02 10.02
CA TYR A 121 3.81 7.95 10.21
C TYR A 121 5.03 7.60 9.35
N ASN A 122 5.40 6.32 9.29
CA ASN A 122 6.54 5.87 8.48
C ASN A 122 6.31 6.06 6.98
N TYR A 123 5.07 5.84 6.50
CA TYR A 123 4.73 6.04 5.09
C TYR A 123 4.71 7.51 4.71
N LEU A 124 4.17 8.37 5.57
CA LEU A 124 4.17 9.82 5.36
C LEU A 124 5.59 10.39 5.32
N ARG A 125 6.51 9.86 6.13
CA ARG A 125 7.93 10.24 6.08
C ARG A 125 8.56 9.92 4.72
N ILE A 126 8.25 8.74 4.13
CA ILE A 126 8.73 8.37 2.79
C ILE A 126 8.13 9.31 1.74
N ILE A 127 6.82 9.61 1.82
CA ILE A 127 6.14 10.54 0.90
C ILE A 127 6.80 11.93 0.97
N ALA A 128 7.08 12.42 2.16
CA ALA A 128 7.76 13.71 2.35
C ALA A 128 9.15 13.73 1.69
N SER A 129 9.92 12.63 1.79
CA SER A 129 11.21 12.51 1.12
C SER A 129 11.09 12.54 -0.41
N ILE A 130 10.10 11.84 -0.98
CA ILE A 130 9.85 11.81 -2.43
C ILE A 130 9.53 13.19 -3.00
N GLY A 131 8.85 14.04 -2.23
CA GLY A 131 8.45 15.39 -2.62
C GLY A 131 9.55 16.46 -2.49
N GLN A 132 10.65 16.17 -1.81
CA GLN A 132 11.78 17.10 -1.71
C GLN A 132 12.48 17.25 -3.06
N ARG A 133 13.10 18.44 -3.30
CA ARG A 133 13.92 18.64 -4.48
C ARG A 133 15.34 18.16 -4.20
N ASP A 134 15.86 17.33 -5.08
CA ASP A 134 17.25 16.88 -5.06
C ASP A 134 17.75 16.82 -6.51
N ASP A 135 18.58 17.75 -6.90
CA ASP A 135 19.09 17.85 -8.27
C ASP A 135 20.33 16.95 -8.51
N THR A 136 20.71 16.16 -7.52
CA THR A 136 21.91 15.29 -7.58
C THR A 136 21.65 13.92 -8.19
N ILE A 137 20.39 13.50 -8.27
CA ILE A 137 20.01 12.18 -8.78
C ILE A 137 19.80 12.23 -10.30
N PRO A 138 20.34 11.27 -11.09
CA PRO A 138 20.11 11.23 -12.53
C PRO A 138 18.65 10.92 -12.89
N THR A 139 18.22 11.34 -14.07
CA THR A 139 16.91 11.02 -14.60
C THR A 139 16.75 9.51 -14.76
N ILE A 140 15.70 8.94 -14.15
CA ILE A 140 15.45 7.51 -14.17
C ILE A 140 14.67 7.13 -15.42
N SER A 141 15.23 6.24 -16.25
CA SER A 141 14.59 5.74 -17.46
C SER A 141 13.80 4.44 -17.18
N LEU A 142 12.64 4.30 -17.82
CA LEU A 142 11.78 3.13 -17.71
C LEU A 142 11.55 2.50 -19.08
N SER A 143 11.61 1.16 -19.15
CA SER A 143 11.11 0.42 -20.31
C SER A 143 9.59 0.58 -20.44
N LEU A 144 9.06 0.46 -21.66
CA LEU A 144 7.63 0.60 -21.93
C LEU A 144 6.80 -0.44 -21.14
N ILE A 145 7.28 -1.67 -21.06
CA ILE A 145 6.62 -2.77 -20.34
C ILE A 145 6.55 -2.47 -18.85
N HIS A 146 7.65 -1.99 -18.25
CA HIS A 146 7.70 -1.64 -16.83
C HIS A 146 6.76 -0.46 -16.50
N ARG A 147 6.70 0.53 -17.41
CA ARG A 147 5.78 1.66 -17.30
C ARG A 147 4.31 1.20 -17.31
N ALA A 148 3.95 0.33 -18.27
CA ALA A 148 2.59 -0.22 -18.37
C ALA A 148 2.20 -1.02 -17.12
N PHE A 149 3.11 -1.83 -16.58
CA PHE A 149 2.91 -2.60 -15.35
C PHE A 149 2.62 -1.72 -14.14
N ILE A 150 3.42 -0.65 -13.92
CA ILE A 150 3.20 0.29 -12.83
C ILE A 150 1.86 1.00 -12.97
N ILE A 151 1.50 1.47 -14.18
CA ILE A 151 0.23 2.15 -14.44
C ILE A 151 -0.94 1.21 -14.15
N ALA A 152 -0.90 -0.03 -14.65
CA ALA A 152 -1.95 -1.02 -14.41
C ALA A 152 -2.18 -1.26 -12.91
N GLY A 153 -1.11 -1.41 -12.14
CA GLY A 153 -1.22 -1.61 -10.70
C GLY A 153 -1.75 -0.39 -9.94
N ILE A 154 -1.36 0.84 -10.34
CA ILE A 154 -1.93 2.07 -9.75
C ILE A 154 -3.42 2.17 -10.05
N VAL A 155 -3.82 1.93 -11.30
CA VAL A 155 -5.23 1.93 -11.71
C VAL A 155 -6.00 0.91 -10.88
N PHE A 156 -5.46 -0.30 -10.70
CA PHE A 156 -6.08 -1.31 -9.83
C PHE A 156 -6.27 -0.82 -8.39
N LEU A 157 -5.24 -0.21 -7.76
CA LEU A 157 -5.33 0.29 -6.39
C LEU A 157 -6.36 1.41 -6.23
N VAL A 158 -6.47 2.29 -7.23
CA VAL A 158 -7.44 3.39 -7.21
C VAL A 158 -8.85 2.87 -7.47
N VAL A 159 -9.05 2.07 -8.52
CA VAL A 159 -10.37 1.54 -8.90
C VAL A 159 -10.94 0.63 -7.80
N SER A 160 -10.13 -0.28 -7.25
CA SER A 160 -10.56 -1.14 -6.15
C SER A 160 -10.81 -0.38 -4.84
N GLY A 161 -10.24 0.82 -4.68
CA GLY A 161 -10.57 1.73 -3.59
C GLY A 161 -11.86 2.50 -3.80
N LEU A 162 -12.13 2.97 -5.03
CA LEU A 162 -13.36 3.71 -5.35
C LEU A 162 -14.60 2.80 -5.44
N MET A 163 -14.40 1.55 -5.86
CA MET A 163 -15.48 0.56 -6.04
C MET A 163 -15.13 -0.78 -5.34
N PRO A 164 -14.95 -0.79 -4.01
CA PRO A 164 -14.55 -2.00 -3.30
C PRO A 164 -15.60 -3.12 -3.44
N GLU A 165 -16.88 -2.79 -3.50
CA GLU A 165 -17.98 -3.75 -3.63
C GLU A 165 -17.91 -4.56 -4.93
N VAL A 166 -17.47 -3.95 -6.03
CA VAL A 166 -17.29 -4.64 -7.32
C VAL A 166 -16.23 -5.72 -7.19
N VAL A 167 -15.09 -5.41 -6.58
CA VAL A 167 -14.01 -6.38 -6.39
C VAL A 167 -14.43 -7.48 -5.42
N ILE A 168 -15.12 -7.13 -4.34
CA ILE A 168 -15.64 -8.08 -3.34
C ILE A 168 -16.67 -9.01 -3.95
N SER A 169 -17.56 -8.51 -4.82
CA SER A 169 -18.56 -9.34 -5.50
C SER A 169 -17.94 -10.36 -6.46
N TRP A 170 -16.78 -10.07 -7.02
CA TRP A 170 -16.01 -11.00 -7.86
C TRP A 170 -15.28 -12.08 -7.05
N LEU A 171 -15.03 -11.83 -5.76
CA LEU A 171 -14.35 -12.75 -4.86
C LEU A 171 -15.31 -13.68 -4.09
N ARG A 172 -16.62 -13.39 -4.13
CA ARG A 172 -17.68 -14.24 -3.55
C ARG A 172 -18.05 -15.40 -4.48
#